data_774c524e8ea2653524736d27260c5001
#
_entry.id   774c524e8ea2653524736d27260c5001
#
_cell.length_a   1.000
_cell.length_b   1.000
_cell.length_c   1.000
_cell.angle_alpha   90.00
_cell.angle_beta   90.00
_cell.angle_gamma   90.00
#
_symmetry.space_group_name_H-M   'P 1'
#
loop_
_entity.id
_entity.type
_entity.pdbx_description
1 polymer ?
#
loop_
_entity_poly.entity_id
_entity_poly.type
_entity_poly.pdbx_seq_one_letter_code
_entity_poly.pdbx_strand_id
1 'polypeptide(L)'
;MALLLNRFPVFFRKVDVLSRLTPRRHRVKEKWAATQPKHPPTRLALQHFDSSYGAQLGPLWPSVRVALLSERKYGALLNSFSHHLALADLQAEGCRDFISHEDRPVFGAEEGSCEVSMTSVDFLSQQQYSPQLSPHLKCFVFPRGDVTRFKPARPDSFGLLGYYLMDAASILPCLALDVQEGHTVLDLCAAPGGKTLALLQTQLIRYLCINDSSVSRTSRLRKVLHSYVPKQFLTDENLRITSFDGTMWGEMERETFDRVLVDVPCTTDRHSLMEDDNNIFSKSRTGERRRLPQLQLELLLAGIAAARPGGEIVYSTCTLSQNQNLSVVEQAVHFAQEKHGIQLQVVSLKPLVRKFRNTFHFAPELHLGEMVVPHLAANFGPIYLCKLKRLP
;
A
#
# COMPACT_ATOMS: atom_id res chain seq x y z
N MET A 1 82.78 -24.68 -7.25
CA MET A 1 82.82 -26.18 -7.47
C MET A 1 81.48 -26.56 -8.05
N ALA A 2 81.57 -26.99 -9.33
CA ALA A 2 80.75 -27.97 -10.09
C ALA A 2 79.24 -27.79 -10.05
N LEU A 3 78.64 -27.26 -11.13
CA LEU A 3 78.21 -27.95 -12.36
C LEU A 3 77.37 -29.23 -12.11
N LEU A 4 76.11 -29.16 -12.49
CA LEU A 4 75.57 -30.16 -13.39
C LEU A 4 74.21 -29.71 -14.00
N LEU A 5 74.25 -29.47 -15.28
CA LEU A 5 73.15 -29.45 -16.22
C LEU A 5 72.33 -30.74 -16.19
N ASN A 6 71.07 -30.69 -16.21
CA ASN A 6 70.28 -31.79 -16.77
C ASN A 6 69.15 -31.20 -17.63
N ARG A 7 69.32 -31.41 -18.91
CA ARG A 7 68.34 -31.26 -19.99
C ARG A 7 67.24 -32.32 -19.81
N PHE A 8 65.98 -31.90 -19.82
CA PHE A 8 64.87 -32.75 -20.07
C PHE A 8 64.26 -32.44 -21.45
N PRO A 9 63.89 -33.45 -22.21
CA PRO A 9 63.47 -33.33 -23.58
C PRO A 9 62.02 -32.80 -23.62
N VAL A 10 61.81 -31.87 -24.53
CA VAL A 10 60.50 -31.34 -24.91
C VAL A 10 59.73 -32.46 -25.64
N PHE A 11 58.84 -33.14 -24.95
CA PHE A 11 57.81 -33.95 -25.59
C PHE A 11 56.68 -33.06 -26.02
N PHE A 12 56.66 -32.71 -27.31
CA PHE A 12 55.49 -32.12 -27.97
C PHE A 12 54.34 -33.12 -27.94
N ARG A 13 53.36 -32.93 -27.03
CA ARG A 13 52.08 -33.60 -27.13
C ARG A 13 51.27 -32.98 -28.28
N LYS A 14 51.40 -33.60 -29.44
CA LYS A 14 50.62 -33.29 -30.67
C LYS A 14 49.13 -33.65 -30.55
N VAL A 15 48.63 -33.96 -29.37
CA VAL A 15 47.24 -34.44 -29.18
C VAL A 15 46.28 -33.33 -28.81
N ASP A 16 46.77 -32.18 -28.27
CA ASP A 16 45.87 -31.09 -27.79
C ASP A 16 45.46 -30.10 -28.87
N VAL A 17 46.07 -30.11 -30.05
CA VAL A 17 45.76 -29.14 -31.10
C VAL A 17 44.57 -29.61 -31.97
N LEU A 18 44.34 -30.93 -32.09
CA LEU A 18 43.23 -31.45 -32.89
C LEU A 18 41.87 -31.41 -32.14
N SER A 19 41.88 -31.40 -30.80
CA SER A 19 40.65 -31.29 -30.03
C SER A 19 40.07 -29.84 -30.00
N ARG A 20 40.89 -28.84 -30.35
CA ARG A 20 40.46 -27.46 -30.46
C ARG A 20 39.86 -27.07 -31.81
N LEU A 21 39.98 -27.93 -32.81
CA LEU A 21 39.51 -27.70 -34.17
C LEU A 21 38.17 -28.38 -34.49
N THR A 22 37.62 -29.16 -33.58
CA THR A 22 36.26 -29.64 -33.71
C THR A 22 35.32 -28.55 -33.23
N PRO A 23 34.49 -27.95 -34.11
CA PRO A 23 33.48 -27.02 -33.65
C PRO A 23 32.52 -27.79 -32.76
N ARG A 24 32.65 -27.63 -31.42
CA ARG A 24 31.60 -28.02 -30.49
C ARG A 24 30.38 -27.19 -30.88
N ARG A 25 29.48 -27.78 -31.65
CA ARG A 25 28.13 -27.27 -31.77
C ARG A 25 27.56 -27.26 -30.36
N HIS A 26 27.68 -26.13 -29.65
CA HIS A 26 26.78 -25.79 -28.59
C HIS A 26 25.41 -25.62 -29.27
N ARG A 27 24.73 -26.75 -29.50
CA ARG A 27 23.27 -26.72 -29.62
C ARG A 27 22.77 -26.32 -28.25
N VAL A 28 22.77 -25.04 -27.96
CA VAL A 28 21.81 -24.50 -27.02
C VAL A 28 20.48 -24.80 -27.71
N LYS A 29 19.83 -25.90 -27.28
CA LYS A 29 18.41 -26.05 -27.52
C LYS A 29 17.81 -24.90 -26.73
N GLU A 30 17.54 -23.78 -27.40
CA GLU A 30 16.54 -22.84 -26.92
C GLU A 30 15.31 -23.68 -26.68
N LYS A 31 15.06 -24.00 -25.41
CA LYS A 31 13.81 -24.63 -25.04
C LYS A 31 12.75 -23.69 -25.57
N TRP A 32 11.79 -24.19 -26.29
CA TRP A 32 10.60 -23.47 -26.74
C TRP A 32 9.91 -22.71 -25.60
N ALA A 33 10.22 -23.01 -24.34
CA ALA A 33 9.82 -22.31 -23.13
C ALA A 33 10.56 -20.98 -22.85
N ALA A 34 11.58 -20.62 -23.63
CA ALA A 34 12.29 -19.33 -23.51
C ALA A 34 11.68 -18.22 -24.37
N THR A 35 10.66 -18.54 -25.16
CA THR A 35 9.84 -17.50 -25.80
C THR A 35 8.97 -16.82 -24.77
N GLN A 36 8.97 -15.50 -24.77
CA GLN A 36 8.06 -14.69 -23.94
C GLN A 36 6.66 -15.29 -23.95
N PRO A 37 5.97 -15.31 -22.78
CA PRO A 37 4.63 -15.87 -22.71
C PRO A 37 3.77 -15.23 -23.79
N LYS A 38 3.04 -16.05 -24.56
CA LYS A 38 2.17 -15.59 -25.66
C LYS A 38 1.15 -14.51 -25.22
N HIS A 39 0.89 -14.43 -23.91
CA HIS A 39 0.09 -13.42 -23.23
C HIS A 39 0.79 -13.04 -21.93
N PRO A 40 1.52 -11.90 -21.88
CA PRO A 40 2.15 -11.42 -20.67
C PRO A 40 1.08 -11.12 -19.59
N PRO A 41 1.41 -11.29 -18.30
CA PRO A 41 0.49 -11.04 -17.18
C PRO A 41 -0.14 -9.66 -17.21
N THR A 42 0.62 -8.63 -17.59
CA THR A 42 0.13 -7.26 -17.76
C THR A 42 -1.02 -7.15 -18.76
N ARG A 43 -0.93 -7.87 -19.90
CA ARG A 43 -2.00 -7.93 -20.89
C ARG A 43 -3.24 -8.65 -20.35
N LEU A 44 -3.03 -9.74 -19.60
CA LEU A 44 -4.14 -10.47 -18.96
C LEU A 44 -4.84 -9.61 -17.92
N ALA A 45 -4.07 -8.84 -17.14
CA ALA A 45 -4.61 -7.87 -16.19
C ALA A 45 -5.47 -6.81 -16.91
N LEU A 46 -4.95 -6.21 -17.97
CA LEU A 46 -5.67 -5.19 -18.72
C LEU A 46 -6.97 -5.71 -19.32
N GLN A 47 -6.95 -6.90 -19.92
CA GLN A 47 -8.17 -7.54 -20.46
C GLN A 47 -9.22 -7.80 -19.36
N HIS A 48 -8.76 -8.24 -18.19
CA HIS A 48 -9.64 -8.45 -17.05
C HIS A 48 -10.24 -7.14 -16.55
N PHE A 49 -9.43 -6.08 -16.44
CA PHE A 49 -9.88 -4.76 -15.98
C PHE A 49 -10.81 -4.10 -17.00
N ASP A 50 -10.52 -4.21 -18.30
CA ASP A 50 -11.42 -3.70 -19.35
C ASP A 50 -12.82 -4.34 -19.27
N SER A 51 -12.90 -5.63 -18.94
CA SER A 51 -14.19 -6.32 -18.79
C SER A 51 -14.88 -5.97 -17.47
N SER A 52 -14.18 -6.06 -16.33
CA SER A 52 -14.79 -5.91 -15.00
C SER A 52 -14.98 -4.45 -14.61
N TYR A 53 -13.97 -3.60 -14.79
CA TYR A 53 -14.06 -2.18 -14.41
C TYR A 53 -14.82 -1.36 -15.46
N GLY A 54 -14.81 -1.79 -16.73
CA GLY A 54 -15.69 -1.23 -17.75
C GLY A 54 -17.14 -1.31 -17.38
N ALA A 55 -17.59 -2.47 -16.86
CA ALA A 55 -18.94 -2.66 -16.36
C ALA A 55 -19.20 -1.91 -15.03
N GLN A 56 -18.20 -1.89 -14.11
CA GLN A 56 -18.33 -1.30 -12.78
C GLN A 56 -18.34 0.23 -12.81
N LEU A 57 -17.45 0.86 -13.58
CA LEU A 57 -17.23 2.30 -13.62
C LEU A 57 -17.95 2.98 -14.81
N GLY A 58 -18.43 2.21 -15.75
CA GLY A 58 -19.15 2.74 -16.92
C GLY A 58 -18.39 3.87 -17.64
N PRO A 59 -18.98 5.07 -17.76
CA PRO A 59 -18.38 6.21 -18.47
C PRO A 59 -17.06 6.71 -17.87
N LEU A 60 -16.76 6.41 -16.61
CA LEU A 60 -15.50 6.80 -15.95
C LEU A 60 -14.33 5.91 -16.37
N TRP A 61 -14.59 4.67 -16.79
CA TRP A 61 -13.53 3.70 -17.07
C TRP A 61 -12.50 4.17 -18.09
N PRO A 62 -12.84 4.75 -19.25
CA PRO A 62 -11.85 5.20 -20.22
C PRO A 62 -10.83 6.18 -19.64
N SER A 63 -11.28 7.14 -18.82
CA SER A 63 -10.40 8.11 -18.17
C SER A 63 -9.49 7.45 -17.11
N VAL A 64 -10.07 6.60 -16.26
CA VAL A 64 -9.36 5.85 -15.24
C VAL A 64 -8.33 4.89 -15.86
N ARG A 65 -8.69 4.22 -16.94
CA ARG A 65 -7.82 3.33 -17.69
C ARG A 65 -6.58 4.05 -18.23
N VAL A 66 -6.76 5.22 -18.83
CA VAL A 66 -5.64 6.04 -19.31
C VAL A 66 -4.75 6.48 -18.15
N ALA A 67 -5.33 6.92 -17.05
CA ALA A 67 -4.59 7.30 -15.85
C ALA A 67 -3.80 6.14 -15.25
N LEU A 68 -4.39 4.93 -15.18
CA LEU A 68 -3.70 3.73 -14.71
C LEU A 68 -2.50 3.33 -15.57
N LEU A 69 -2.59 3.53 -16.89
CA LEU A 69 -1.54 3.24 -17.85
C LEU A 69 -0.51 4.38 -17.98
N SER A 70 -0.78 5.53 -17.36
CA SER A 70 0.11 6.68 -17.33
C SER A 70 1.01 6.66 -16.09
N GLU A 71 2.08 7.44 -16.12
CA GLU A 71 2.98 7.58 -14.99
C GLU A 71 2.22 8.07 -13.75
N ARG A 72 2.39 7.36 -12.63
CA ARG A 72 1.79 7.74 -11.35
C ARG A 72 2.51 8.91 -10.70
N LYS A 73 1.77 9.67 -9.90
CA LYS A 73 2.35 10.66 -9.00
C LYS A 73 2.79 9.99 -7.69
N TYR A 74 3.80 10.58 -7.09
CA TYR A 74 4.29 10.18 -5.77
C TYR A 74 4.04 11.29 -4.76
N GLY A 75 4.03 10.92 -3.49
CA GLY A 75 4.17 11.82 -2.36
C GLY A 75 5.46 11.51 -1.61
N ALA A 76 6.05 12.54 -1.04
CA ALA A 76 7.19 12.46 -0.14
C ALA A 76 6.70 12.54 1.31
N LEU A 77 6.58 11.39 1.97
CA LEU A 77 6.33 11.33 3.41
C LEU A 77 7.57 11.84 4.14
N LEU A 78 7.48 13.02 4.74
CA LEU A 78 8.58 13.65 5.45
C LEU A 78 8.99 12.79 6.65
N ASN A 79 10.29 12.60 6.83
CA ASN A 79 10.82 11.92 7.99
C ASN A 79 11.13 12.91 9.11
N SER A 80 10.23 12.99 10.10
CA SER A 80 10.39 13.87 11.26
C SER A 80 11.52 13.44 12.22
N PHE A 81 12.06 12.23 12.07
CA PHE A 81 13.21 11.75 12.83
C PHE A 81 14.55 12.16 12.21
N SER A 82 14.55 12.61 10.95
CA SER A 82 15.77 13.04 10.26
C SER A 82 16.08 14.50 10.56
N HIS A 83 17.33 14.80 10.78
CA HIS A 83 17.85 16.17 10.92
C HIS A 83 18.17 16.84 9.59
N HIS A 84 17.88 16.18 8.46
CA HIS A 84 18.11 16.73 7.13
C HIS A 84 17.12 17.87 6.83
N LEU A 85 17.59 18.90 6.10
CA LEU A 85 16.77 20.03 5.64
C LEU A 85 15.78 19.66 4.52
N ALA A 86 15.32 18.41 4.48
CA ALA A 86 14.41 17.90 3.46
C ALA A 86 13.13 18.74 3.31
N LEU A 87 12.65 19.33 4.40
CA LEU A 87 11.48 20.22 4.39
C LEU A 87 11.74 21.45 3.49
N ALA A 88 12.88 22.12 3.67
CA ALA A 88 13.24 23.31 2.89
C ALA A 88 13.45 22.96 1.41
N ASP A 89 14.10 21.82 1.14
CA ASP A 89 14.32 21.35 -0.24
C ASP A 89 13.00 21.06 -0.95
N LEU A 90 12.07 20.36 -0.30
CA LEU A 90 10.76 20.03 -0.86
C LEU A 90 9.91 21.29 -1.13
N GLN A 91 9.96 22.26 -0.22
CA GLN A 91 9.25 23.54 -0.39
C GLN A 91 9.86 24.38 -1.52
N ALA A 92 11.19 24.40 -1.64
CA ALA A 92 11.89 25.09 -2.72
C ALA A 92 11.61 24.47 -4.10
N GLU A 93 11.35 23.17 -4.16
CA GLU A 93 10.92 22.47 -5.38
C GLU A 93 9.43 22.71 -5.74
N GLY A 94 8.68 23.48 -4.94
CA GLY A 94 7.27 23.79 -5.19
C GLY A 94 6.29 22.74 -4.68
N CYS A 95 6.76 21.79 -3.87
CA CYS A 95 5.90 20.80 -3.24
C CYS A 95 5.07 21.42 -2.11
N ARG A 96 3.86 20.87 -1.89
CA ARG A 96 2.96 21.30 -0.81
C ARG A 96 2.65 20.13 0.10
N ASP A 97 2.66 20.39 1.41
CA ASP A 97 2.15 19.43 2.39
C ASP A 97 0.62 19.39 2.31
N PHE A 98 0.08 18.33 1.75
CA PHE A 98 -1.38 18.23 1.56
C PHE A 98 -2.13 17.91 2.87
N ILE A 99 -1.43 17.45 3.92
CA ILE A 99 -2.06 17.09 5.19
C ILE A 99 -2.37 18.34 6.02
N SER A 100 -1.38 19.25 6.15
CA SER A 100 -1.49 20.45 6.98
C SER A 100 -2.08 21.65 6.25
N HIS A 101 -2.16 21.60 4.91
CA HIS A 101 -2.64 22.73 4.13
C HIS A 101 -4.16 22.87 4.28
N GLU A 102 -4.63 23.91 4.91
CA GLU A 102 -6.01 24.33 4.83
C GLU A 102 -6.24 25.03 3.48
N ASP A 103 -6.80 24.29 2.53
CA ASP A 103 -7.27 24.92 1.30
C ASP A 103 -8.37 25.90 1.63
N ARG A 104 -8.11 27.19 1.41
CA ARG A 104 -9.19 28.20 1.43
C ARG A 104 -10.22 27.77 0.40
N PRO A 105 -11.51 27.77 0.74
CA PRO A 105 -12.55 27.42 -0.22
C PRO A 105 -12.43 28.37 -1.42
N VAL A 106 -12.26 27.80 -2.62
CA VAL A 106 -12.40 28.55 -3.86
C VAL A 106 -13.89 28.90 -3.94
N PHE A 107 -14.23 30.16 -3.62
CA PHE A 107 -15.55 30.67 -3.83
C PHE A 107 -15.90 30.58 -5.31
N GLY A 108 -16.89 29.74 -5.67
CA GLY A 108 -17.42 29.67 -7.02
C GLY A 108 -17.81 28.27 -7.50
N ALA A 109 -18.53 27.50 -6.71
CA ALA A 109 -19.39 26.43 -7.25
C ALA A 109 -20.70 26.47 -6.45
N GLU A 110 -21.75 26.99 -7.07
CA GLU A 110 -23.12 26.98 -6.54
C GLU A 110 -23.52 25.52 -6.31
N GLU A 111 -23.74 25.14 -5.06
CA GLU A 111 -24.39 23.89 -4.70
C GLU A 111 -25.86 24.00 -5.09
N GLY A 112 -26.19 23.39 -6.23
CA GLY A 112 -27.57 23.11 -6.57
C GLY A 112 -28.16 22.15 -5.55
N SER A 113 -28.94 22.64 -4.60
CA SER A 113 -29.71 21.85 -3.65
C SER A 113 -30.79 21.08 -4.39
N CYS A 114 -30.51 19.78 -4.66
CA CYS A 114 -31.54 18.82 -5.03
C CYS A 114 -31.94 18.07 -3.75
N GLU A 115 -33.00 18.52 -3.10
CA GLU A 115 -33.63 17.77 -2.00
C GLU A 115 -34.32 16.52 -2.58
N VAL A 116 -33.65 15.39 -2.48
CA VAL A 116 -34.30 14.09 -2.68
C VAL A 116 -34.80 13.60 -1.33
N SER A 117 -36.11 13.58 -1.20
CA SER A 117 -36.87 12.97 -0.10
C SER A 117 -36.40 11.54 0.13
N MET A 118 -35.67 11.29 1.20
CA MET A 118 -35.28 9.96 1.65
C MET A 118 -36.26 9.46 2.71
N THR A 119 -36.88 8.32 2.39
CA THR A 119 -37.71 7.54 3.32
C THR A 119 -36.84 7.01 4.47
N SER A 120 -37.40 7.16 5.66
CA SER A 120 -36.86 6.83 6.97
C SER A 120 -36.32 5.39 7.09
N VAL A 121 -35.02 5.23 7.24
CA VAL A 121 -34.40 4.20 8.05
C VAL A 121 -33.56 4.97 9.10
N ASP A 122 -33.89 4.76 10.37
CA ASP A 122 -33.26 5.44 11.50
C ASP A 122 -31.75 5.24 11.51
N PHE A 123 -31.02 6.21 11.02
CA PHE A 123 -29.58 6.34 11.25
C PHE A 123 -29.39 7.02 12.61
N LEU A 124 -29.12 6.20 13.63
CA LEU A 124 -28.60 6.63 14.91
C LEU A 124 -27.50 7.67 14.70
N SER A 125 -27.67 8.84 15.31
CA SER A 125 -26.79 10.00 15.39
C SER A 125 -25.38 9.79 14.80
N GLN A 126 -25.17 10.26 13.57
CA GLN A 126 -23.84 10.35 12.96
C GLN A 126 -23.03 11.39 13.73
N GLN A 127 -22.22 10.95 14.67
CA GLN A 127 -21.11 11.77 15.16
C GLN A 127 -20.26 12.14 13.94
N GLN A 128 -20.20 13.45 13.62
CA GLN A 128 -19.36 13.94 12.56
C GLN A 128 -17.90 13.64 12.94
N TYR A 129 -17.32 12.64 12.29
CA TYR A 129 -15.90 12.32 12.41
C TYR A 129 -15.09 13.51 11.87
N SER A 130 -14.30 14.15 12.73
CA SER A 130 -13.30 15.12 12.34
C SER A 130 -11.94 14.55 12.70
N PRO A 131 -11.12 14.14 11.72
CA PRO A 131 -9.83 13.53 12.00
C PRO A 131 -8.92 14.53 12.73
N GLN A 132 -8.41 14.15 13.89
CA GLN A 132 -7.36 14.90 14.58
C GLN A 132 -6.02 14.51 13.94
N LEU A 133 -5.53 15.34 13.04
CA LEU A 133 -4.29 15.06 12.33
C LEU A 133 -3.09 15.41 13.20
N SER A 134 -2.15 14.47 13.34
CA SER A 134 -0.89 14.74 14.03
C SER A 134 -0.11 15.84 13.29
N PRO A 135 0.40 16.86 13.99
CA PRO A 135 1.22 17.91 13.37
C PRO A 135 2.58 17.39 12.85
N HIS A 136 2.99 16.20 13.30
CA HIS A 136 4.25 15.59 12.89
C HIS A 136 4.13 14.83 11.57
N LEU A 137 2.92 14.39 11.19
CA LEU A 137 2.69 13.67 9.96
C LEU A 137 2.54 14.66 8.80
N LYS A 138 3.55 14.72 7.93
CA LYS A 138 3.58 15.60 6.75
C LYS A 138 3.88 14.80 5.49
N CYS A 139 3.13 15.08 4.43
CA CYS A 139 3.38 14.46 3.13
C CYS A 139 3.28 15.49 2.01
N PHE A 140 4.37 15.64 1.29
CA PHE A 140 4.51 16.63 0.23
C PHE A 140 4.14 16.02 -1.12
N VAL A 141 3.42 16.79 -1.91
CA VAL A 141 3.05 16.45 -3.29
C VAL A 141 3.27 17.64 -4.21
N PHE A 142 3.58 17.37 -5.47
CA PHE A 142 3.53 18.40 -6.50
C PHE A 142 2.08 18.76 -6.83
N PRO A 143 1.79 20.00 -7.24
CA PRO A 143 0.45 20.45 -7.61
C PRO A 143 -0.24 19.53 -8.63
N ARG A 144 -1.56 19.64 -8.75
CA ARG A 144 -2.31 18.90 -9.78
C ARG A 144 -1.82 19.30 -11.17
N GLY A 145 -1.68 18.31 -12.05
CA GLY A 145 -1.16 18.50 -13.41
C GLY A 145 0.36 18.58 -13.51
N ASP A 146 1.06 18.79 -12.42
CA ASP A 146 2.52 18.78 -12.39
C ASP A 146 3.06 17.35 -12.41
N VAL A 147 3.94 17.05 -13.37
CA VAL A 147 4.54 15.72 -13.58
C VAL A 147 5.99 15.64 -13.09
N THR A 148 6.46 16.65 -12.36
CA THR A 148 7.80 16.68 -11.79
C THR A 148 8.02 15.48 -10.86
N ARG A 149 9.20 14.88 -10.96
CA ARG A 149 9.62 13.74 -10.15
C ARG A 149 10.44 14.22 -8.96
N PHE A 150 10.22 13.59 -7.80
CA PHE A 150 11.07 13.80 -6.64
C PHE A 150 12.50 13.33 -6.91
N LYS A 151 13.48 14.06 -6.39
CA LYS A 151 14.85 13.60 -6.32
C LYS A 151 14.98 12.44 -5.32
N PRO A 152 16.05 11.64 -5.39
CA PRO A 152 16.33 10.65 -4.34
C PRO A 152 16.52 11.32 -2.98
N ALA A 153 15.91 10.77 -1.93
CA ALA A 153 16.10 11.25 -0.56
C ALA A 153 17.56 11.11 -0.15
N ARG A 154 18.06 12.13 0.56
CA ARG A 154 19.44 12.15 1.07
C ARG A 154 19.45 11.73 2.54
N PRO A 155 20.46 10.97 2.98
CA PRO A 155 20.64 10.66 4.40
C PRO A 155 21.18 11.88 5.15
N ASP A 156 20.82 11.98 6.43
CA ASP A 156 21.40 12.93 7.37
C ASP A 156 22.72 12.40 7.97
N SER A 157 23.26 13.11 8.97
CA SER A 157 24.50 12.72 9.66
C SER A 157 24.39 11.39 10.43
N PHE A 158 23.19 10.92 10.71
CA PHE A 158 22.91 9.62 11.35
C PHE A 158 22.56 8.52 10.35
N GLY A 159 22.55 8.83 9.05
CA GLY A 159 22.22 7.91 7.98
C GLY A 159 20.70 7.75 7.75
N LEU A 160 19.86 8.58 8.39
CA LEU A 160 18.40 8.55 8.19
C LEU A 160 18.01 9.34 6.95
N LEU A 161 17.19 8.74 6.10
CA LEU A 161 16.68 9.38 4.88
C LEU A 161 15.65 10.46 5.21
N GLY A 162 15.68 11.59 4.51
CA GLY A 162 14.84 12.76 4.80
C GLY A 162 13.35 12.60 4.44
N TYR A 163 13.01 11.73 3.51
CA TYR A 163 11.62 11.42 3.14
C TYR A 163 11.49 10.07 2.44
N TYR A 164 10.31 9.46 2.57
CA TYR A 164 9.96 8.19 1.91
C TYR A 164 8.98 8.45 0.76
N LEU A 165 9.35 7.99 -0.46
CA LEU A 165 8.48 8.12 -1.63
C LEU A 165 7.45 7.00 -1.66
N MET A 166 6.19 7.36 -1.71
CA MET A 166 5.06 6.43 -1.81
C MET A 166 3.92 7.04 -2.61
N ASP A 167 2.90 6.25 -2.93
CA ASP A 167 1.64 6.81 -3.40
C ASP A 167 1.01 7.62 -2.26
N ALA A 168 0.82 8.93 -2.46
CA ALA A 168 0.31 9.79 -1.39
C ALA A 168 -1.09 9.37 -0.90
N ALA A 169 -1.91 8.76 -1.77
CA ALA A 169 -3.22 8.26 -1.38
C ALA A 169 -3.11 7.09 -0.38
N SER A 170 -1.99 6.38 -0.35
CA SER A 170 -1.74 5.31 0.63
C SER A 170 -1.61 5.80 2.08
N ILE A 171 -1.52 7.11 2.31
CA ILE A 171 -1.53 7.69 3.65
C ILE A 171 -2.96 7.84 4.19
N LEU A 172 -3.96 7.94 3.31
CA LEU A 172 -5.35 8.14 3.72
C LEU A 172 -5.88 7.08 4.71
N PRO A 173 -5.57 5.77 4.55
CA PRO A 173 -5.93 4.77 5.56
C PRO A 173 -5.32 5.06 6.94
N CYS A 174 -4.07 5.57 7.01
CA CYS A 174 -3.42 5.94 8.26
C CYS A 174 -4.08 7.17 8.90
N LEU A 175 -4.49 8.15 8.09
CA LEU A 175 -5.24 9.32 8.56
C LEU A 175 -6.65 8.94 9.03
N ALA A 176 -7.32 8.03 8.30
CA ALA A 176 -8.63 7.51 8.67
C ALA A 176 -8.59 6.71 9.97
N LEU A 177 -7.47 6.05 10.28
CA LEU A 177 -7.29 5.28 11.51
C LEU A 177 -7.31 6.17 12.75
N ASP A 178 -6.99 7.45 12.62
CA ASP A 178 -7.11 8.48 13.66
C ASP A 178 -6.40 8.04 14.96
N VAL A 179 -5.11 7.78 14.86
CA VAL A 179 -4.30 7.38 15.99
C VAL A 179 -4.17 8.53 16.97
N GLN A 180 -4.45 8.26 18.25
CA GLN A 180 -4.32 9.22 19.34
C GLN A 180 -3.15 8.85 20.24
N GLU A 181 -2.75 9.79 21.09
CA GLU A 181 -1.66 9.59 22.05
C GLU A 181 -1.93 8.38 22.97
N GLY A 182 -0.91 7.55 23.12
CA GLY A 182 -0.96 6.38 23.99
C GLY A 182 -1.61 5.14 23.39
N HIS A 183 -2.10 5.18 22.14
CA HIS A 183 -2.74 4.03 21.52
C HIS A 183 -1.77 2.86 21.28
N THR A 184 -2.29 1.65 21.42
CA THR A 184 -1.68 0.41 20.94
C THR A 184 -2.26 0.09 19.56
N VAL A 185 -1.39 -0.05 18.56
CA VAL A 185 -1.77 -0.15 17.14
C VAL A 185 -1.29 -1.46 16.53
N LEU A 186 -2.13 -2.09 15.71
CA LEU A 186 -1.78 -3.23 14.87
C LEU A 186 -1.76 -2.82 13.39
N ASP A 187 -0.64 -3.05 12.70
CA ASP A 187 -0.53 -3.03 11.24
C ASP A 187 -0.43 -4.49 10.76
N LEU A 188 -1.57 -5.05 10.32
CA LEU A 188 -1.75 -6.50 10.16
C LEU A 188 -1.04 -7.06 8.91
N CYS A 189 -0.91 -6.27 7.83
CA CYS A 189 -0.30 -6.68 6.56
C CYS A 189 0.70 -5.62 6.08
N ALA A 190 1.68 -5.31 6.93
CA ALA A 190 2.46 -4.08 6.92
C ALA A 190 3.43 -3.89 5.75
N ALA A 191 3.97 -4.98 5.19
CA ALA A 191 5.06 -4.85 4.22
C ALA A 191 4.58 -4.27 2.86
N PRO A 192 5.38 -3.38 2.27
CA PRO A 192 6.81 -3.11 2.51
C PRO A 192 7.13 -2.05 3.59
N GLY A 193 6.15 -1.45 4.29
CA GLY A 193 6.40 -0.56 5.42
C GLY A 193 6.05 0.91 5.22
N GLY A 194 5.50 1.32 4.08
CA GLY A 194 5.15 2.73 3.83
C GLY A 194 4.05 3.25 4.77
N LYS A 195 2.98 2.49 5.00
CA LYS A 195 1.93 2.83 5.97
C LYS A 195 2.43 2.73 7.40
N THR A 196 3.26 1.72 7.70
CA THR A 196 3.94 1.60 8.99
C THR A 196 4.78 2.85 9.31
N LEU A 197 5.55 3.37 8.33
CA LEU A 197 6.29 4.63 8.49
C LEU A 197 5.34 5.80 8.74
N ALA A 198 4.23 5.90 7.99
CA ALA A 198 3.25 6.97 8.21
C ALA A 198 2.65 6.92 9.62
N LEU A 199 2.36 5.73 10.14
CA LEU A 199 1.91 5.54 11.52
C LEU A 199 2.98 6.00 12.53
N LEU A 200 4.24 5.61 12.35
CA LEU A 200 5.34 6.02 13.23
C LEU A 200 5.61 7.52 13.18
N GLN A 201 5.42 8.17 12.01
CA GLN A 201 5.56 9.63 11.88
C GLN A 201 4.49 10.41 12.66
N THR A 202 3.39 9.79 13.08
CA THR A 202 2.41 10.45 13.96
C THR A 202 3.01 10.79 15.32
N GLN A 203 3.99 10.02 15.82
CA GLN A 203 4.62 10.11 17.13
C GLN A 203 3.64 9.99 18.32
N LEU A 204 2.45 9.42 18.07
CA LEU A 204 1.37 9.27 19.07
C LEU A 204 1.25 7.85 19.63
N ILE A 205 1.87 6.89 18.94
CA ILE A 205 1.71 5.46 19.23
C ILE A 205 2.55 5.07 20.45
N ARG A 206 1.91 4.49 21.45
CA ARG A 206 2.60 3.88 22.60
C ARG A 206 3.28 2.57 22.22
N TYR A 207 2.57 1.72 21.48
CA TYR A 207 3.08 0.42 21.04
C TYR A 207 2.54 0.04 19.67
N LEU A 208 3.43 -0.33 18.76
CA LEU A 208 3.08 -0.72 17.40
C LEU A 208 3.41 -2.19 17.15
N CYS A 209 2.39 -2.99 16.88
CA CYS A 209 2.55 -4.35 16.39
C CYS A 209 2.49 -4.37 14.86
N ILE A 210 3.51 -4.93 14.24
CA ILE A 210 3.72 -4.90 12.79
C ILE A 210 3.81 -6.35 12.32
N ASN A 211 2.86 -6.77 11.47
CA ASN A 211 2.85 -8.13 10.94
C ASN A 211 2.83 -8.17 9.41
N ASP A 212 3.47 -9.16 8.84
CA ASP A 212 3.28 -9.58 7.44
C ASP A 212 3.64 -11.06 7.33
N SER A 213 2.77 -11.87 6.76
CA SER A 213 2.95 -13.34 6.67
C SER A 213 4.22 -13.78 5.94
N SER A 214 4.81 -12.91 5.12
CA SER A 214 6.01 -13.22 4.34
C SER A 214 7.30 -12.78 5.03
N VAL A 215 8.13 -13.73 5.44
CA VAL A 215 9.46 -13.47 6.04
C VAL A 215 10.34 -12.59 5.15
N SER A 216 10.28 -12.78 3.83
CA SER A 216 11.07 -11.96 2.89
C SER A 216 10.57 -10.51 2.84
N ARG A 217 9.25 -10.30 2.96
CA ARG A 217 8.65 -8.96 3.00
C ARG A 217 8.93 -8.28 4.34
N THR A 218 8.82 -8.98 5.47
CA THR A 218 9.21 -8.42 6.79
C THR A 218 10.69 -8.09 6.87
N SER A 219 11.56 -8.85 6.20
CA SER A 219 12.97 -8.50 6.08
C SER A 219 13.20 -7.18 5.34
N ARG A 220 12.44 -6.92 4.26
CA ARG A 220 12.46 -5.60 3.57
C ARG A 220 11.92 -4.48 4.46
N LEU A 221 10.80 -4.73 5.12
CA LEU A 221 10.19 -3.79 6.05
C LEU A 221 11.20 -3.38 7.14
N ARG A 222 11.93 -4.33 7.75
CA ARG A 222 13.00 -4.01 8.71
C ARG A 222 14.07 -3.08 8.12
N LYS A 223 14.51 -3.33 6.89
CA LYS A 223 15.48 -2.46 6.19
C LYS A 223 14.90 -1.05 5.99
N VAL A 224 13.63 -0.96 5.59
CA VAL A 224 12.95 0.34 5.46
C VAL A 224 12.92 1.05 6.80
N LEU A 225 12.49 0.41 7.88
CA LEU A 225 12.46 1.04 9.21
C LEU A 225 13.84 1.52 9.64
N HIS A 226 14.88 0.72 9.48
CA HIS A 226 16.26 1.13 9.81
C HIS A 226 16.78 2.33 9.00
N SER A 227 16.22 2.58 7.81
CA SER A 227 16.62 3.74 6.99
C SER A 227 15.90 5.04 7.37
N TYR A 228 14.83 4.97 8.17
CA TYR A 228 13.99 6.13 8.49
C TYR A 228 13.75 6.35 9.97
N VAL A 229 13.96 5.35 10.82
CA VAL A 229 13.65 5.41 12.26
C VAL A 229 14.93 5.22 13.06
N PRO A 230 15.23 6.09 14.04
CA PRO A 230 16.38 5.92 14.92
C PRO A 230 16.29 4.59 15.69
N LYS A 231 17.44 3.94 15.88
CA LYS A 231 17.53 2.62 16.54
C LYS A 231 16.88 2.58 17.92
N GLN A 232 16.92 3.68 18.66
CA GLN A 232 16.33 3.79 19.99
C GLN A 232 14.80 3.65 20.02
N PHE A 233 14.12 3.87 18.89
CA PHE A 233 12.68 3.65 18.75
C PHE A 233 12.34 2.25 18.21
N LEU A 234 13.33 1.53 17.69
CA LEU A 234 13.17 0.16 17.16
C LEU A 234 13.45 -0.90 18.23
N THR A 235 12.89 -0.74 19.41
CA THR A 235 13.04 -1.65 20.56
C THR A 235 11.75 -2.42 20.82
N ASP A 236 11.83 -3.55 21.48
CA ASP A 236 10.67 -4.38 21.83
C ASP A 236 9.70 -3.66 22.79
N GLU A 237 10.13 -2.58 23.44
CA GLU A 237 9.27 -1.72 24.27
C GLU A 237 8.32 -0.85 23.43
N ASN A 238 8.74 -0.49 22.21
CA ASN A 238 8.00 0.43 21.34
C ASN A 238 7.26 -0.30 20.21
N LEU A 239 7.85 -1.38 19.68
CA LEU A 239 7.28 -2.09 18.54
C LEU A 239 7.68 -3.57 18.50
N ARG A 240 6.84 -4.37 17.88
CA ARG A 240 7.10 -5.79 17.62
C ARG A 240 6.87 -6.08 16.13
N ILE A 241 7.84 -6.74 15.48
CA ILE A 241 7.74 -7.15 14.09
C ILE A 241 7.64 -8.67 14.00
N THR A 242 6.55 -9.16 13.45
CA THR A 242 6.24 -10.59 13.32
C THR A 242 6.07 -11.00 11.86
N SER A 243 6.13 -12.32 11.63
CA SER A 243 5.87 -12.93 10.32
C SER A 243 4.89 -14.09 10.52
N PHE A 244 3.71 -13.78 11.07
CA PHE A 244 2.66 -14.74 11.34
C PHE A 244 1.54 -14.67 10.30
N ASP A 245 0.75 -15.74 10.20
CA ASP A 245 -0.48 -15.71 9.43
C ASP A 245 -1.45 -14.69 10.05
N GLY A 246 -1.77 -13.64 9.26
CA GLY A 246 -2.63 -12.55 9.70
C GLY A 246 -4.03 -12.99 10.06
N THR A 247 -4.52 -14.10 9.51
CA THR A 247 -5.87 -14.63 9.80
C THR A 247 -6.01 -15.17 11.22
N MET A 248 -4.90 -15.51 11.87
CA MET A 248 -4.86 -16.05 13.25
C MET A 248 -4.79 -14.97 14.34
N TRP A 249 -4.60 -13.70 13.98
CA TRP A 249 -4.38 -12.63 14.96
C TRP A 249 -5.55 -12.43 15.92
N GLY A 250 -6.78 -12.60 15.46
CA GLY A 250 -7.97 -12.51 16.30
C GLY A 250 -8.06 -13.58 17.40
N GLU A 251 -7.37 -14.71 17.23
CA GLU A 251 -7.25 -15.77 18.24
C GLU A 251 -6.05 -15.55 19.15
N MET A 252 -4.93 -15.06 18.58
CA MET A 252 -3.68 -14.88 19.31
C MET A 252 -3.71 -13.67 20.26
N GLU A 253 -4.28 -12.55 19.80
CA GLU A 253 -4.32 -11.28 20.56
C GLU A 253 -5.69 -10.62 20.44
N ARG A 254 -6.70 -11.33 20.96
CA ARG A 254 -8.08 -10.87 20.97
C ARG A 254 -8.23 -9.59 21.82
N GLU A 255 -9.01 -8.62 21.33
CA GLU A 255 -9.43 -7.42 22.09
C GLU A 255 -8.26 -6.59 22.66
N THR A 256 -7.15 -6.54 21.94
CA THR A 256 -5.90 -5.96 22.45
C THR A 256 -5.65 -4.54 21.96
N PHE A 257 -6.03 -4.24 20.72
CA PHE A 257 -5.57 -3.03 20.02
C PHE A 257 -6.63 -1.93 20.01
N ASP A 258 -6.19 -0.69 20.22
CA ASP A 258 -7.02 0.52 20.09
C ASP A 258 -7.34 0.79 18.64
N ARG A 259 -6.35 0.57 17.76
CA ARG A 259 -6.41 0.83 16.32
C ARG A 259 -5.84 -0.35 15.54
N VAL A 260 -6.54 -0.77 14.51
CA VAL A 260 -6.11 -1.86 13.64
C VAL A 260 -6.15 -1.42 12.17
N LEU A 261 -5.00 -1.44 11.51
CA LEU A 261 -4.89 -1.25 10.07
C LEU A 261 -4.86 -2.62 9.37
N VAL A 262 -5.81 -2.83 8.47
CA VAL A 262 -5.97 -4.05 7.68
C VAL A 262 -5.79 -3.69 6.19
N ASP A 263 -4.53 -3.43 5.79
CA ASP A 263 -4.16 -3.13 4.40
C ASP A 263 -3.82 -4.43 3.67
N VAL A 264 -4.84 -5.08 3.17
CA VAL A 264 -4.77 -6.48 2.73
C VAL A 264 -4.08 -6.67 1.37
N PRO A 265 -3.49 -7.85 1.11
CA PRO A 265 -3.06 -8.21 -0.23
C PRO A 265 -4.27 -8.18 -1.19
N CYS A 266 -4.07 -7.58 -2.35
CA CYS A 266 -5.10 -7.40 -3.37
C CYS A 266 -4.53 -7.59 -4.77
N THR A 267 -5.30 -7.31 -5.82
CA THR A 267 -4.81 -7.39 -7.21
C THR A 267 -3.74 -6.35 -7.55
N THR A 268 -3.54 -5.33 -6.70
CA THR A 268 -2.52 -4.29 -6.88
C THR A 268 -2.53 -3.75 -8.31
N ASP A 269 -3.61 -3.07 -8.69
CA ASP A 269 -3.98 -2.82 -10.09
C ASP A 269 -2.87 -2.14 -10.91
N ARG A 270 -2.19 -1.13 -10.34
CA ARG A 270 -1.08 -0.46 -11.06
C ARG A 270 0.09 -1.40 -11.31
N HIS A 271 0.52 -2.16 -10.31
CA HIS A 271 1.60 -3.11 -10.46
C HIS A 271 1.23 -4.16 -11.52
N SER A 272 0.00 -4.65 -11.47
CA SER A 272 -0.50 -5.66 -12.42
C SER A 272 -0.55 -5.17 -13.87
N LEU A 273 -0.68 -3.86 -14.11
CA LEU A 273 -0.65 -3.28 -15.45
C LEU A 273 0.76 -2.92 -15.94
N MET A 274 1.70 -2.68 -15.03
CA MET A 274 3.01 -2.11 -15.38
C MET A 274 4.15 -3.13 -15.30
N GLU A 275 4.01 -4.20 -14.50
CA GLU A 275 5.09 -5.14 -14.20
C GLU A 275 4.64 -6.59 -14.45
N ASP A 276 5.44 -7.33 -15.21
CA ASP A 276 5.21 -8.77 -15.43
C ASP A 276 5.74 -9.61 -14.26
N ASP A 277 6.78 -9.13 -13.59
CA ASP A 277 7.40 -9.82 -12.46
C ASP A 277 6.47 -9.82 -11.24
N ASN A 278 6.36 -10.98 -10.59
CA ASN A 278 5.49 -11.19 -9.42
C ASN A 278 4.03 -10.76 -9.63
N ASN A 279 3.55 -10.76 -10.86
CA ASN A 279 2.21 -10.31 -11.22
C ASN A 279 1.15 -11.36 -10.84
N ILE A 280 0.09 -10.95 -10.13
CA ILE A 280 -1.00 -11.81 -9.69
C ILE A 280 -1.84 -12.36 -10.85
N PHE A 281 -1.75 -11.75 -12.04
CA PHE A 281 -2.41 -12.22 -13.27
C PHE A 281 -1.60 -13.27 -14.03
N SER A 282 -0.43 -13.66 -13.55
CA SER A 282 0.29 -14.83 -14.06
C SER A 282 -0.57 -16.07 -14.00
N LYS A 283 -0.53 -16.91 -15.03
CA LYS A 283 -1.35 -18.14 -15.09
C LYS A 283 -1.13 -19.05 -13.88
N SER A 284 0.10 -19.14 -13.37
CA SER A 284 0.47 -19.91 -12.18
C SER A 284 -0.18 -19.39 -10.90
N ARG A 285 -0.57 -18.11 -10.82
CA ARG A 285 -1.18 -17.47 -9.64
C ARG A 285 -2.71 -17.32 -9.74
N THR A 286 -3.35 -17.94 -10.74
CA THR A 286 -4.80 -17.85 -10.93
C THR A 286 -5.59 -18.35 -9.71
N GLY A 287 -5.14 -19.44 -9.07
CA GLY A 287 -5.76 -19.95 -7.84
C GLY A 287 -5.65 -18.98 -6.68
N GLU A 288 -4.48 -18.36 -6.51
CA GLU A 288 -4.22 -17.33 -5.50
C GLU A 288 -5.15 -16.12 -5.72
N ARG A 289 -5.19 -15.57 -6.95
CA ARG A 289 -6.05 -14.43 -7.28
C ARG A 289 -7.52 -14.69 -6.98
N ARG A 290 -8.03 -15.89 -7.27
CA ARG A 290 -9.42 -16.26 -6.98
C ARG A 290 -9.75 -16.34 -5.50
N ARG A 291 -8.75 -16.62 -4.65
CA ARG A 291 -8.89 -16.73 -3.19
C ARG A 291 -8.73 -15.37 -2.48
N LEU A 292 -8.29 -14.31 -3.18
CA LEU A 292 -8.06 -13.01 -2.56
C LEU A 292 -9.28 -12.49 -1.76
N PRO A 293 -10.52 -12.47 -2.28
CA PRO A 293 -11.66 -11.96 -1.52
C PRO A 293 -11.90 -12.73 -0.22
N GLN A 294 -11.72 -14.05 -0.26
CA GLN A 294 -11.88 -14.89 0.94
C GLN A 294 -10.78 -14.62 1.97
N LEU A 295 -9.51 -14.54 1.53
CA LEU A 295 -8.39 -14.20 2.41
C LEU A 295 -8.55 -12.79 3.00
N GLN A 296 -9.03 -11.83 2.22
CA GLN A 296 -9.29 -10.46 2.66
C GLN A 296 -10.37 -10.41 3.74
N LEU A 297 -11.44 -11.21 3.57
CA LEU A 297 -12.49 -11.36 4.58
C LEU A 297 -11.94 -11.95 5.89
N GLU A 298 -11.14 -13.01 5.80
CA GLU A 298 -10.53 -13.68 6.96
C GLU A 298 -9.58 -12.72 7.70
N LEU A 299 -8.77 -11.95 6.98
CA LEU A 299 -7.89 -10.94 7.55
C LEU A 299 -8.67 -9.80 8.22
N LEU A 300 -9.77 -9.34 7.60
CA LEU A 300 -10.59 -8.28 8.18
C LEU A 300 -11.28 -8.78 9.46
N LEU A 301 -11.83 -10.00 9.47
CA LEU A 301 -12.42 -10.61 10.67
C LEU A 301 -11.38 -10.78 11.78
N ALA A 302 -10.17 -11.20 11.46
CA ALA A 302 -9.07 -11.29 12.42
C ALA A 302 -8.71 -9.90 13.00
N GLY A 303 -8.65 -8.87 12.18
CA GLY A 303 -8.43 -7.49 12.62
C GLY A 303 -9.56 -6.97 13.51
N ILE A 304 -10.81 -7.28 13.19
CA ILE A 304 -12.00 -6.93 14.01
C ILE A 304 -11.93 -7.61 15.38
N ALA A 305 -11.56 -8.89 15.43
CA ALA A 305 -11.43 -9.62 16.68
C ALA A 305 -10.25 -9.15 17.54
N ALA A 306 -9.17 -8.71 16.91
CA ALA A 306 -7.98 -8.15 17.58
C ALA A 306 -8.23 -6.75 18.16
N ALA A 307 -9.16 -5.97 17.57
CA ALA A 307 -9.54 -4.67 18.10
C ALA A 307 -10.33 -4.83 19.40
N ARG A 308 -10.03 -4.00 20.41
CA ARG A 308 -10.78 -3.98 21.66
C ARG A 308 -12.21 -3.41 21.45
N PRO A 309 -13.15 -3.66 22.38
CA PRO A 309 -14.41 -2.91 22.41
C PRO A 309 -14.15 -1.39 22.42
N GLY A 310 -14.83 -0.64 21.57
CA GLY A 310 -14.57 0.78 21.32
C GLY A 310 -13.40 1.07 20.37
N GLY A 311 -12.61 0.06 20.00
CA GLY A 311 -11.50 0.19 19.06
C GLY A 311 -11.96 0.42 17.61
N GLU A 312 -11.06 0.92 16.78
CA GLU A 312 -11.37 1.27 15.39
C GLU A 312 -10.46 0.50 14.43
N ILE A 313 -11.04 0.07 13.34
CA ILE A 313 -10.41 -0.72 12.29
C ILE A 313 -10.51 0.04 10.98
N VAL A 314 -9.41 0.13 10.24
CA VAL A 314 -9.42 0.63 8.85
C VAL A 314 -9.02 -0.50 7.92
N TYR A 315 -9.94 -0.87 7.05
CA TYR A 315 -9.70 -1.77 5.94
C TYR A 315 -9.25 -0.97 4.72
N SER A 316 -8.22 -1.43 4.00
CA SER A 316 -7.77 -0.77 2.76
C SER A 316 -7.23 -1.74 1.73
N THR A 317 -7.34 -1.35 0.46
CA THR A 317 -6.77 -2.03 -0.71
C THR A 317 -6.25 -1.03 -1.72
N CYS A 318 -5.39 -1.48 -2.64
CA CYS A 318 -4.96 -0.70 -3.81
C CYS A 318 -5.55 -1.27 -5.11
N THR A 319 -6.85 -1.61 -5.10
CA THR A 319 -7.60 -2.10 -6.27
C THR A 319 -8.96 -1.41 -6.41
N LEU A 320 -9.46 -1.31 -7.63
CA LEU A 320 -10.80 -0.81 -7.93
C LEU A 320 -11.89 -1.86 -7.74
N SER A 321 -11.55 -3.13 -7.52
CA SER A 321 -12.46 -4.27 -7.51
C SER A 321 -13.47 -4.20 -6.37
N GLN A 322 -14.75 -4.07 -6.66
CA GLN A 322 -15.84 -4.13 -5.66
C GLN A 322 -15.83 -5.44 -4.88
N ASN A 323 -15.52 -6.56 -5.53
CA ASN A 323 -15.43 -7.86 -4.88
C ASN A 323 -14.33 -7.97 -3.81
N GLN A 324 -13.31 -7.10 -3.89
CA GLN A 324 -12.22 -7.02 -2.93
C GLN A 324 -12.37 -5.85 -1.94
N ASN A 325 -13.36 -4.99 -2.15
CA ASN A 325 -13.63 -3.77 -1.40
C ASN A 325 -14.96 -3.88 -0.67
N LEU A 326 -16.01 -3.31 -1.24
CA LEU A 326 -17.37 -3.26 -0.69
C LEU A 326 -17.86 -4.64 -0.22
N SER A 327 -17.79 -5.65 -1.10
CA SER A 327 -18.30 -6.99 -0.79
C SER A 327 -17.59 -7.67 0.37
N VAL A 328 -16.29 -7.40 0.57
CA VAL A 328 -15.54 -7.91 1.72
C VAL A 328 -16.00 -7.25 3.01
N VAL A 329 -16.18 -5.93 2.99
CA VAL A 329 -16.63 -5.18 4.18
C VAL A 329 -18.05 -5.59 4.58
N GLU A 330 -18.98 -5.70 3.62
CA GLU A 330 -20.37 -6.16 3.88
C GLU A 330 -20.40 -7.53 4.55
N GLN A 331 -19.65 -8.49 3.98
CA GLN A 331 -19.55 -9.82 4.54
C GLN A 331 -18.90 -9.83 5.93
N ALA A 332 -17.86 -9.01 6.13
CA ALA A 332 -17.17 -8.95 7.43
C ALA A 332 -18.08 -8.38 8.53
N VAL A 333 -18.86 -7.32 8.24
CA VAL A 333 -19.83 -6.75 9.18
C VAL A 333 -20.90 -7.79 9.54
N HIS A 334 -21.43 -8.49 8.55
CA HIS A 334 -22.42 -9.54 8.75
C HIS A 334 -21.89 -10.71 9.59
N PHE A 335 -20.70 -11.26 9.23
CA PHE A 335 -20.13 -12.40 9.94
C PHE A 335 -19.59 -12.05 11.33
N ALA A 336 -19.09 -10.83 11.54
CA ALA A 336 -18.72 -10.39 12.86
C ALA A 336 -19.90 -10.43 13.84
N GLN A 337 -21.07 -9.99 13.39
CA GLN A 337 -22.30 -10.05 14.16
C GLN A 337 -22.79 -11.48 14.37
N GLU A 338 -22.95 -12.27 13.29
CA GLU A 338 -23.59 -13.60 13.36
C GLU A 338 -22.71 -14.63 14.07
N LYS A 339 -21.40 -14.67 13.77
CA LYS A 339 -20.51 -15.73 14.26
C LYS A 339 -19.81 -15.37 15.57
N HIS A 340 -19.57 -14.08 15.80
CA HIS A 340 -18.75 -13.63 16.93
C HIS A 340 -19.51 -12.71 17.90
N GLY A 341 -20.75 -12.32 17.59
CA GLY A 341 -21.54 -11.40 18.40
C GLY A 341 -20.94 -9.99 18.47
N ILE A 342 -20.02 -9.65 17.56
CA ILE A 342 -19.34 -8.34 17.53
C ILE A 342 -20.17 -7.37 16.72
N GLN A 343 -20.65 -6.30 17.36
CA GLN A 343 -21.36 -5.22 16.70
C GLN A 343 -20.37 -4.20 16.16
N LEU A 344 -20.59 -3.79 14.90
CA LEU A 344 -19.75 -2.85 14.20
C LEU A 344 -20.58 -1.67 13.69
N GLN A 345 -20.01 -0.48 13.79
CA GLN A 345 -20.51 0.73 13.16
C GLN A 345 -19.58 1.12 12.02
N VAL A 346 -20.14 1.35 10.83
CA VAL A 346 -19.39 1.95 9.72
C VAL A 346 -19.29 3.45 9.98
N VAL A 347 -18.07 3.97 10.01
CA VAL A 347 -17.79 5.39 10.27
C VAL A 347 -17.67 6.13 8.94
N SER A 348 -18.43 7.21 8.78
CA SER A 348 -18.39 8.03 7.56
C SER A 348 -17.05 8.75 7.41
N LEU A 349 -16.40 8.57 6.26
CA LEU A 349 -15.16 9.24 5.89
C LEU A 349 -15.37 10.48 4.99
N LYS A 350 -16.61 10.92 4.81
CA LYS A 350 -16.93 12.13 4.02
C LYS A 350 -16.15 13.38 4.48
N PRO A 351 -15.90 13.63 5.78
CA PRO A 351 -15.05 14.75 6.21
C PRO A 351 -13.60 14.65 5.68
N LEU A 352 -13.04 13.44 5.66
CA LEU A 352 -11.72 13.19 5.08
C LEU A 352 -11.71 13.46 3.57
N VAL A 353 -12.73 13.00 2.85
CA VAL A 353 -12.89 13.26 1.41
C VAL A 353 -12.97 14.76 1.13
N ARG A 354 -13.79 15.51 1.88
CA ARG A 354 -13.91 16.98 1.72
C ARG A 354 -12.57 17.67 1.92
N LYS A 355 -11.80 17.26 2.93
CA LYS A 355 -10.49 17.86 3.23
C LYS A 355 -9.48 17.63 2.11
N PHE A 356 -9.49 16.46 1.47
CA PHE A 356 -8.45 16.07 0.51
C PHE A 356 -8.90 16.05 -0.96
N ARG A 357 -10.11 16.54 -1.28
CA ARG A 357 -10.64 16.56 -2.66
C ARG A 357 -9.81 17.37 -3.66
N ASN A 358 -9.06 18.36 -3.17
CA ASN A 358 -8.19 19.18 -4.01
C ASN A 358 -6.89 18.45 -4.38
N THR A 359 -6.46 17.48 -3.57
CA THR A 359 -5.27 16.68 -3.82
C THR A 359 -5.62 15.41 -4.60
N PHE A 360 -6.67 14.69 -4.19
CA PHE A 360 -7.05 13.41 -4.77
C PHE A 360 -8.36 13.53 -5.57
N HIS A 361 -8.54 12.58 -6.49
CA HIS A 361 -9.82 12.40 -7.16
C HIS A 361 -10.54 11.21 -6.52
N PHE A 362 -11.68 11.48 -5.90
CA PHE A 362 -12.48 10.45 -5.26
C PHE A 362 -13.57 9.93 -6.22
N ALA A 363 -13.92 8.66 -6.08
CA ALA A 363 -15.07 8.11 -6.78
C ALA A 363 -16.36 8.83 -6.37
N PRO A 364 -17.36 8.85 -7.23
CA PRO A 364 -18.73 9.21 -6.83
C PRO A 364 -19.17 8.34 -5.64
N GLU A 365 -20.22 8.76 -4.96
CA GLU A 365 -20.71 8.11 -3.74
C GLU A 365 -20.72 6.58 -3.80
N LEU A 366 -19.97 5.96 -2.88
CA LEU A 366 -20.01 4.54 -2.63
C LEU A 366 -20.96 4.24 -1.47
N HIS A 367 -21.58 3.07 -1.50
CA HIS A 367 -22.46 2.63 -0.42
C HIS A 367 -21.70 2.48 0.91
N LEU A 368 -20.49 1.90 0.88
CA LEU A 368 -19.61 1.74 2.04
C LEU A 368 -18.17 2.13 1.69
N GLY A 369 -17.54 2.89 2.57
CA GLY A 369 -16.16 3.35 2.40
C GLY A 369 -16.00 4.43 1.34
N GLU A 370 -14.74 4.76 1.05
CA GLU A 370 -14.36 5.78 0.09
C GLU A 370 -13.26 5.25 -0.83
N MET A 371 -13.17 5.79 -2.05
CA MET A 371 -12.16 5.35 -3.01
C MET A 371 -11.51 6.52 -3.73
N VAL A 372 -10.19 6.57 -3.66
CA VAL A 372 -9.39 7.39 -4.58
C VAL A 372 -9.27 6.67 -5.91
N VAL A 373 -9.68 7.35 -6.97
CA VAL A 373 -9.65 6.85 -8.34
C VAL A 373 -8.53 7.55 -9.11
N PRO A 374 -7.70 6.83 -9.85
CA PRO A 374 -6.67 7.43 -10.70
C PRO A 374 -7.26 8.46 -11.69
N HIS A 375 -6.64 9.63 -11.74
CA HIS A 375 -7.02 10.73 -12.64
C HIS A 375 -5.77 11.43 -13.18
N LEU A 376 -5.70 11.75 -14.46
CA LEU A 376 -4.47 12.28 -15.09
C LEU A 376 -3.85 13.46 -14.36
N ALA A 377 -4.65 14.43 -13.91
CA ALA A 377 -4.14 15.60 -13.20
C ALA A 377 -3.75 15.30 -11.73
N ALA A 378 -4.27 14.21 -11.14
CA ALA A 378 -4.03 13.80 -9.76
C ALA A 378 -3.83 12.27 -9.74
N ASN A 379 -2.78 11.79 -10.42
CA ASN A 379 -2.63 10.37 -10.74
C ASN A 379 -2.09 9.55 -9.55
N PHE A 380 -2.85 9.57 -8.45
CA PHE A 380 -2.67 8.76 -7.24
C PHE A 380 -3.66 7.58 -7.21
N GLY A 381 -3.40 6.59 -6.38
CA GLY A 381 -4.25 5.42 -6.19
C GLY A 381 -4.18 4.41 -7.35
N PRO A 382 -5.14 3.48 -7.45
CA PRO A 382 -6.37 3.43 -6.65
C PRO A 382 -6.12 3.10 -5.18
N ILE A 383 -6.94 3.64 -4.28
CA ILE A 383 -6.98 3.27 -2.87
C ILE A 383 -8.45 3.25 -2.42
N TYR A 384 -8.91 2.10 -1.97
CA TYR A 384 -10.17 1.97 -1.24
C TYR A 384 -9.86 1.96 0.26
N LEU A 385 -10.74 2.57 1.05
CA LEU A 385 -10.67 2.54 2.50
C LEU A 385 -12.06 2.57 3.12
N CYS A 386 -12.23 1.80 4.19
CA CYS A 386 -13.45 1.79 5.00
C CYS A 386 -13.07 1.75 6.47
N LYS A 387 -13.71 2.58 7.29
CA LYS A 387 -13.48 2.66 8.72
C LYS A 387 -14.64 2.00 9.47
N LEU A 388 -14.30 1.09 10.35
CA LEU A 388 -15.21 0.38 11.24
C LEU A 388 -14.89 0.72 12.68
N LYS A 389 -15.91 0.88 13.51
CA LYS A 389 -15.79 1.01 14.96
C LYS A 389 -16.44 -0.21 15.60
N ARG A 390 -15.68 -0.91 16.44
CA ARG A 390 -16.24 -1.98 17.27
C ARG A 390 -17.03 -1.36 18.42
N LEU A 391 -18.30 -1.69 18.51
CA LEU A 391 -19.14 -1.24 19.63
C LEU A 391 -18.80 -2.01 20.90
N PRO A 392 -19.05 -1.41 22.09
CA PRO A 392 -18.79 -2.06 23.39
C PRO A 392 -19.50 -3.38 23.55
#